data_429ad2c8de77a5fcfb126a497b4ae1a5
#
_entry.id   429ad2c8de77a5fcfb126a497b4ae1a5
#
_cell.length_a   1.000
_cell.length_b   1.000
_cell.length_c   1.000
_cell.angle_alpha   90.00
_cell.angle_beta   90.00
_cell.angle_gamma   90.00
#
_symmetry.space_group_name_H-M   'P 1'
#
loop_
_entity.id
_entity.type
_entity.pdbx_description
1 polymer ?
#
loop_
_entity_poly.entity_id
_entity_poly.type
_entity_poly.pdbx_seq_one_letter_code
_entity_poly.pdbx_strand_id
1 'polypeptide(L)'
;MIKPVFFLSAIVLLLIGICITGCTSTAPSTTPAPAAPAVTTGTSPMTSAPSGTWTFVVFGDSRDLTRDTKTGVSPFLAPIAGAVAKERPDLVIYNGDLVSGWMIANESPVATDYRAQFRHWMDAVAPIHNYTSGSGVPLYVIRGNHEDGPDQTVMPLLDAYLTSVAADMPLNGPPGEERLTYSFTWKGAKFIGIDEYLPHDGKKETVNQTWVNQELSTNPRAFTFVFGHTPAFLVKDDFDDRGFDIAVHPVLRDIFWKSLVEHNATAYFSGHAHIYVRGEKDGVQQVVSGNGGAIGSAFNQSEADPALRIEYPVKGEDKVGNTVGYLVVTVNETEGTLHAVQKIYTPENKTWRDGDRFTLSHTGAAIPVTQVPK
;
A
#
# COMPACT_ATOMS: atom_id res chain seq x y z
N MET A 1 -54.56 -19.26 -15.27
CA MET A 1 -54.25 -20.67 -15.60
C MET A 1 -52.81 -20.70 -16.09
N ILE A 2 -51.89 -21.06 -15.22
CA ILE A 2 -50.45 -21.14 -15.47
C ILE A 2 -50.11 -22.61 -15.44
N LYS A 3 -49.60 -23.14 -16.54
CA LYS A 3 -49.14 -24.55 -16.64
C LYS A 3 -47.73 -24.68 -16.15
N PRO A 4 -47.36 -25.67 -15.36
CA PRO A 4 -45.98 -25.95 -14.98
C PRO A 4 -45.21 -26.72 -16.08
N VAL A 5 -44.01 -26.34 -16.34
CA VAL A 5 -43.05 -27.02 -17.21
C VAL A 5 -42.15 -27.92 -16.31
N PHE A 6 -42.23 -29.22 -16.52
CA PHE A 6 -41.35 -30.20 -15.88
C PHE A 6 -40.06 -30.32 -16.70
N PHE A 7 -38.89 -30.11 -16.08
CA PHE A 7 -37.60 -30.49 -16.63
C PHE A 7 -37.21 -31.86 -16.14
N LEU A 8 -36.99 -32.76 -17.09
CA LEU A 8 -36.54 -34.13 -16.87
C LEU A 8 -35.00 -34.15 -16.89
N SER A 9 -34.40 -34.50 -15.75
CA SER A 9 -32.94 -34.71 -15.66
C SER A 9 -32.58 -36.12 -16.08
N ALA A 10 -31.79 -36.27 -17.13
CA ALA A 10 -31.23 -37.56 -17.56
C ALA A 10 -29.91 -37.80 -16.82
N ILE A 11 -29.85 -38.88 -16.05
CA ILE A 11 -28.65 -39.41 -15.42
C ILE A 11 -27.96 -40.34 -16.43
N VAL A 12 -26.72 -39.99 -16.83
CA VAL A 12 -25.86 -40.88 -17.63
C VAL A 12 -24.94 -41.66 -16.69
N LEU A 13 -25.16 -42.96 -16.59
CA LEU A 13 -24.25 -43.88 -15.90
C LEU A 13 -23.11 -44.25 -16.88
N LEU A 14 -21.89 -43.96 -16.50
CA LEU A 14 -20.67 -44.39 -17.19
C LEU A 14 -20.12 -45.63 -16.50
N LEU A 15 -20.21 -46.80 -17.15
CA LEU A 15 -19.59 -48.05 -16.73
C LEU A 15 -18.11 -48.05 -17.14
N ILE A 16 -17.21 -48.06 -16.19
CA ILE A 16 -15.77 -48.25 -16.41
C ILE A 16 -15.44 -49.72 -16.29
N GLY A 17 -15.07 -50.35 -17.41
CA GLY A 17 -14.57 -51.72 -17.45
C GLY A 17 -13.10 -51.77 -16.98
N ILE A 18 -12.83 -52.66 -16.04
CA ILE A 18 -11.49 -52.96 -15.51
C ILE A 18 -10.86 -54.04 -16.39
N CYS A 19 -9.83 -53.71 -17.18
CA CYS A 19 -8.95 -54.71 -17.80
C CYS A 19 -7.77 -55.00 -16.88
N ILE A 20 -7.71 -56.23 -16.38
CA ILE A 20 -6.56 -56.75 -15.62
C ILE A 20 -5.60 -57.40 -16.62
N THR A 21 -4.50 -56.78 -16.95
CA THR A 21 -3.36 -57.42 -17.61
C THR A 21 -2.20 -57.48 -16.61
N GLY A 22 -1.82 -58.70 -16.25
CA GLY A 22 -0.68 -58.95 -15.40
C GLY A 22 0.65 -58.57 -16.08
N CYS A 23 1.46 -57.77 -15.42
CA CYS A 23 2.85 -57.54 -15.78
C CYS A 23 3.73 -57.99 -14.60
N THR A 24 4.65 -58.88 -14.89
CA THR A 24 5.70 -59.42 -14.00
C THR A 24 6.66 -58.27 -13.62
N SER A 25 6.83 -58.09 -12.31
CA SER A 25 7.72 -57.06 -11.77
C SER A 25 9.17 -57.57 -11.77
N THR A 26 10.06 -56.89 -12.49
CA THR A 26 11.51 -56.88 -12.22
C THR A 26 11.82 -55.69 -11.32
N ALA A 27 12.35 -55.96 -10.14
CA ALA A 27 12.76 -54.92 -9.18
C ALA A 27 13.91 -54.07 -9.74
N PRO A 28 13.82 -52.74 -9.65
CA PRO A 28 14.97 -51.89 -9.93
C PRO A 28 15.94 -51.84 -8.74
N SER A 29 17.21 -52.01 -9.05
CA SER A 29 18.36 -51.80 -8.15
C SER A 29 18.30 -50.40 -7.54
N THR A 30 18.26 -50.33 -6.22
CA THR A 30 18.33 -49.07 -5.47
C THR A 30 19.77 -48.59 -5.37
N THR A 31 20.12 -47.58 -6.17
CA THR A 31 21.31 -46.75 -5.91
C THR A 31 21.00 -45.83 -4.73
N PRO A 32 21.85 -45.75 -3.70
CA PRO A 32 21.57 -44.82 -2.58
C PRO A 32 21.67 -43.38 -3.05
N ALA A 33 20.65 -42.61 -2.69
CA ALA A 33 20.62 -41.18 -2.90
C ALA A 33 21.76 -40.48 -2.14
N PRO A 34 22.37 -39.41 -2.72
CA PRO A 34 23.40 -38.65 -2.01
C PRO A 34 22.80 -38.05 -0.74
N ALA A 35 23.50 -38.14 0.37
CA ALA A 35 23.15 -37.58 1.66
C ALA A 35 22.94 -36.06 1.51
N ALA A 36 21.79 -35.58 2.00
CA ALA A 36 21.50 -34.16 2.11
C ALA A 36 22.58 -33.48 2.96
N PRO A 37 23.07 -32.28 2.56
CA PRO A 37 24.04 -31.56 3.36
C PRO A 37 23.47 -31.27 4.75
N ALA A 38 24.29 -31.56 5.78
CA ALA A 38 23.92 -31.25 7.16
C ALA A 38 23.60 -29.77 7.29
N VAL A 39 22.40 -29.46 7.75
CA VAL A 39 22.02 -28.11 8.17
C VAL A 39 22.82 -27.81 9.43
N THR A 40 23.94 -27.14 9.28
CA THR A 40 24.61 -26.50 10.39
C THR A 40 23.70 -25.38 10.87
N THR A 41 23.12 -25.53 12.05
CA THR A 41 22.52 -24.45 12.82
C THR A 41 23.65 -23.50 13.26
N GLY A 42 24.14 -22.72 12.31
CA GLY A 42 24.94 -21.56 12.61
C GLY A 42 24.00 -20.53 13.21
N THR A 43 24.16 -20.26 14.51
CA THR A 43 23.75 -19.01 15.10
C THR A 43 24.45 -17.91 14.30
N SER A 44 23.71 -17.32 13.34
CA SER A 44 24.20 -16.11 12.66
C SER A 44 24.48 -15.08 13.75
N PRO A 45 25.69 -14.50 13.79
CA PRO A 45 25.94 -13.38 14.67
C PRO A 45 24.90 -12.30 14.31
N MET A 46 24.24 -11.73 15.30
CA MET A 46 23.46 -10.51 15.13
C MET A 46 24.35 -9.54 14.37
N THR A 47 24.08 -9.35 13.08
CA THR A 47 24.72 -8.29 12.32
C THR A 47 24.38 -7.00 13.04
N SER A 48 25.39 -6.31 13.54
CA SER A 48 25.26 -4.97 14.08
C SER A 48 24.40 -4.16 13.12
N ALA A 49 23.30 -3.56 13.61
CA ALA A 49 22.44 -2.70 12.80
C ALA A 49 23.32 -1.69 12.05
N PRO A 50 23.06 -1.43 10.77
CA PRO A 50 23.79 -0.42 10.04
C PRO A 50 23.68 0.89 10.81
N SER A 51 24.78 1.44 11.26
CA SER A 51 24.80 2.73 11.95
C SER A 51 24.68 3.83 10.92
N GLY A 52 23.60 4.64 10.98
CA GLY A 52 23.49 5.76 10.06
C GLY A 52 22.09 6.35 9.98
N THR A 53 22.03 7.42 9.23
CA THR A 53 20.79 8.12 8.85
C THR A 53 20.45 7.76 7.42
N TRP A 54 19.17 7.49 7.16
CA TRP A 54 18.64 7.23 5.82
C TRP A 54 17.23 7.82 5.67
N THR A 55 16.77 7.96 4.44
CA THR A 55 15.54 8.70 4.16
C THR A 55 14.64 7.91 3.22
N PHE A 56 13.33 7.94 3.49
CA PHE A 56 12.33 7.48 2.55
C PHE A 56 11.23 8.53 2.36
N VAL A 57 10.49 8.40 1.26
CA VAL A 57 9.38 9.29 0.94
C VAL A 57 8.09 8.47 0.85
N VAL A 58 6.99 9.05 1.33
CA VAL A 58 5.65 8.45 1.27
C VAL A 58 4.69 9.42 0.59
N PHE A 59 3.95 8.94 -0.40
CA PHE A 59 2.82 9.65 -1.01
C PHE A 59 1.97 8.68 -1.83
N GLY A 60 0.78 9.10 -2.23
CA GLY A 60 -0.14 8.32 -3.07
C GLY A 60 -1.19 9.23 -3.69
N ASP A 61 -2.14 8.63 -4.40
CA ASP A 61 -3.30 9.33 -4.97
C ASP A 61 -2.87 10.37 -6.02
N SER A 62 -2.43 9.89 -7.16
CA SER A 62 -2.09 10.72 -8.32
C SER A 62 -3.06 10.56 -9.48
N ARG A 63 -4.20 9.96 -9.24
CA ARG A 63 -5.27 9.85 -10.24
C ARG A 63 -5.75 11.21 -10.73
N ASP A 64 -6.18 11.28 -11.98
CA ASP A 64 -6.79 12.49 -12.51
C ASP A 64 -8.23 12.61 -12.04
N LEU A 65 -8.53 13.69 -11.31
CA LEU A 65 -9.87 13.99 -10.81
C LEU A 65 -10.82 14.57 -11.86
N THR A 66 -10.28 15.15 -12.93
CA THR A 66 -11.09 15.80 -13.96
C THR A 66 -11.91 14.80 -14.78
N ARG A 67 -11.46 13.52 -14.79
CA ARG A 67 -12.02 12.42 -15.59
C ARG A 67 -12.04 12.72 -17.10
N ASP A 68 -11.47 13.82 -17.53
CA ASP A 68 -11.46 14.27 -18.93
C ASP A 68 -10.18 13.87 -19.65
N THR A 69 -9.13 13.51 -18.93
CA THR A 69 -7.87 13.14 -19.53
C THR A 69 -7.81 11.65 -19.82
N LYS A 70 -7.32 11.31 -21.00
CA LYS A 70 -7.08 9.91 -21.39
C LYS A 70 -5.82 9.32 -20.73
N THR A 71 -5.06 10.13 -20.01
CA THR A 71 -3.86 9.69 -19.32
C THR A 71 -4.17 8.95 -18.02
N GLY A 72 -5.28 9.28 -17.37
CA GLY A 72 -5.66 8.78 -16.06
C GLY A 72 -4.77 9.27 -14.90
N VAL A 73 -3.86 10.22 -15.16
CA VAL A 73 -2.82 10.68 -14.23
C VAL A 73 -2.90 12.18 -14.06
N SER A 74 -2.84 12.63 -12.82
CA SER A 74 -2.83 14.05 -12.48
C SER A 74 -1.62 14.79 -13.08
N PRO A 75 -1.80 15.99 -13.62
CA PRO A 75 -0.70 16.81 -14.12
C PRO A 75 0.28 17.25 -13.03
N PHE A 76 -0.07 17.09 -11.76
CA PHE A 76 0.80 17.45 -10.63
C PHE A 76 1.77 16.33 -10.23
N LEU A 77 1.59 15.10 -10.71
CA LEU A 77 2.49 14.00 -10.37
C LEU A 77 3.93 14.25 -10.85
N ALA A 78 4.11 14.70 -12.08
CA ALA A 78 5.46 14.94 -12.62
C ALA A 78 6.24 16.04 -11.85
N PRO A 79 5.67 17.19 -11.48
CA PRO A 79 6.29 18.15 -10.56
C PRO A 79 6.64 17.54 -9.19
N ILE A 80 5.77 16.70 -8.62
CA ILE A 80 6.02 16.02 -7.35
C ILE A 80 7.18 15.05 -7.51
N ALA A 81 7.16 14.18 -8.52
CA ALA A 81 8.23 13.23 -8.78
C ALA A 81 9.60 13.92 -8.96
N GLY A 82 9.61 15.05 -9.67
CA GLY A 82 10.82 15.87 -9.81
C GLY A 82 11.31 16.49 -8.49
N ALA A 83 10.42 16.79 -7.56
CA ALA A 83 10.78 17.28 -6.22
C ALA A 83 11.27 16.13 -5.33
N VAL A 84 10.57 14.99 -5.31
CA VAL A 84 10.98 13.77 -4.58
C VAL A 84 12.36 13.31 -5.00
N ALA A 85 12.67 13.31 -6.29
CA ALA A 85 14.00 12.94 -6.79
C ALA A 85 15.12 13.84 -6.24
N LYS A 86 14.83 15.12 -5.96
CA LYS A 86 15.80 16.06 -5.37
C LYS A 86 16.06 15.80 -3.88
N GLU A 87 15.12 15.19 -3.17
CA GLU A 87 15.33 14.74 -1.78
C GLU A 87 16.33 13.58 -1.71
N ARG A 88 16.57 12.88 -2.82
CA ARG A 88 17.47 11.72 -2.93
C ARG A 88 17.16 10.64 -1.88
N PRO A 89 15.90 10.18 -1.79
CA PRO A 89 15.53 9.18 -0.80
C PRO A 89 16.20 7.83 -1.12
N ASP A 90 16.38 7.02 -0.10
CA ASP A 90 16.86 5.63 -0.25
C ASP A 90 15.77 4.72 -0.85
N LEU A 91 14.50 4.99 -0.56
CA LEU A 91 13.34 4.31 -1.16
C LEU A 91 12.10 5.22 -1.13
N VAL A 92 11.09 4.83 -1.88
CA VAL A 92 9.77 5.50 -1.92
C VAL A 92 8.67 4.48 -1.70
N ILE A 93 7.68 4.84 -0.88
CA ILE A 93 6.41 4.12 -0.69
C ILE A 93 5.32 4.89 -1.41
N TYR A 94 4.53 4.19 -2.21
CA TYR A 94 3.40 4.77 -2.93
C TYR A 94 2.08 4.11 -2.51
N ASN A 95 1.19 4.89 -1.90
CA ASN A 95 0.02 4.42 -1.17
C ASN A 95 -1.23 4.18 -2.03
N GLY A 96 -1.09 3.77 -3.30
CA GLY A 96 -2.23 3.43 -4.15
C GLY A 96 -2.84 4.61 -4.91
N ASP A 97 -3.91 4.35 -5.65
CA ASP A 97 -4.58 5.29 -6.55
C ASP A 97 -3.60 5.99 -7.51
N LEU A 98 -2.83 5.15 -8.20
CA LEU A 98 -1.81 5.59 -9.15
C LEU A 98 -2.45 6.30 -10.33
N VAL A 99 -3.57 5.73 -10.83
CA VAL A 99 -4.27 6.15 -12.03
C VAL A 99 -5.78 6.25 -11.80
N SER A 100 -6.51 6.88 -12.70
CA SER A 100 -7.98 6.94 -12.62
C SER A 100 -8.64 5.56 -12.77
N GLY A 101 -7.91 4.60 -13.33
CA GLY A 101 -8.35 3.23 -13.45
C GLY A 101 -9.68 3.11 -14.20
N TRP A 102 -10.65 2.48 -13.56
CA TRP A 102 -11.98 2.26 -14.13
C TRP A 102 -12.86 3.52 -14.17
N MET A 103 -12.48 4.61 -13.52
CA MET A 103 -13.30 5.83 -13.41
C MET A 103 -13.03 6.88 -14.50
N ILE A 104 -12.41 6.54 -15.61
CA ILE A 104 -12.31 7.47 -16.74
C ILE A 104 -13.71 7.73 -17.32
N ALA A 105 -14.10 9.01 -17.35
CA ALA A 105 -15.39 9.41 -17.86
C ALA A 105 -15.54 9.10 -19.37
N ASN A 106 -16.78 8.77 -19.76
CA ASN A 106 -17.22 8.58 -21.15
C ASN A 106 -16.60 7.40 -21.91
N GLU A 107 -15.80 6.56 -21.29
CA GLU A 107 -15.27 5.35 -21.90
C GLU A 107 -15.93 4.11 -21.27
N SER A 108 -16.19 3.10 -22.08
CA SER A 108 -16.56 1.80 -21.55
C SER A 108 -15.42 1.25 -20.72
N PRO A 109 -15.62 0.81 -19.49
CA PRO A 109 -14.55 0.19 -18.69
C PRO A 109 -13.84 -0.96 -19.41
N VAL A 110 -14.55 -1.70 -20.24
CA VAL A 110 -14.00 -2.81 -21.04
C VAL A 110 -13.12 -2.33 -22.18
N ALA A 111 -13.34 -1.11 -22.68
CA ALA A 111 -12.58 -0.51 -23.78
C ALA A 111 -11.42 0.38 -23.29
N THR A 112 -11.29 0.60 -22.01
CA THR A 112 -10.24 1.45 -21.44
C THR A 112 -8.87 0.75 -21.52
N ASP A 113 -7.86 1.44 -22.07
CA ASP A 113 -6.49 0.94 -22.07
C ASP A 113 -5.81 1.24 -20.70
N TYR A 114 -6.02 0.36 -19.73
CA TYR A 114 -5.41 0.47 -18.40
C TYR A 114 -3.88 0.44 -18.45
N ARG A 115 -3.29 -0.32 -19.37
CA ARG A 115 -1.84 -0.34 -19.55
C ARG A 115 -1.29 1.00 -20.04
N ALA A 116 -2.07 1.76 -20.82
CA ALA A 116 -1.69 3.11 -21.22
C ALA A 116 -1.68 4.06 -20.02
N GLN A 117 -2.68 3.98 -19.13
CA GLN A 117 -2.70 4.78 -17.91
C GLN A 117 -1.45 4.51 -17.05
N PHE A 118 -1.11 3.23 -16.81
CA PHE A 118 0.10 2.89 -16.06
C PHE A 118 1.38 3.33 -16.77
N ARG A 119 1.46 3.29 -18.10
CA ARG A 119 2.60 3.86 -18.84
C ARG A 119 2.75 5.35 -18.56
N HIS A 120 1.66 6.12 -18.60
CA HIS A 120 1.70 7.54 -18.27
C HIS A 120 2.14 7.82 -16.84
N TRP A 121 1.71 6.96 -15.90
CA TRP A 121 2.17 7.05 -14.52
C TRP A 121 3.67 6.76 -14.41
N MET A 122 4.15 5.68 -15.02
CA MET A 122 5.58 5.32 -15.04
C MET A 122 6.45 6.42 -15.67
N ASP A 123 5.96 7.04 -16.74
CA ASP A 123 6.64 8.19 -17.37
C ASP A 123 6.71 9.39 -16.42
N ALA A 124 5.64 9.68 -15.68
CA ALA A 124 5.58 10.78 -14.74
C ALA A 124 6.53 10.59 -13.54
N VAL A 125 6.68 9.35 -13.04
CA VAL A 125 7.57 9.04 -11.91
C VAL A 125 8.99 8.67 -12.34
N ALA A 126 9.32 8.71 -13.63
CA ALA A 126 10.65 8.38 -14.14
C ALA A 126 11.82 9.16 -13.50
N PRO A 127 11.65 10.40 -13.00
CA PRO A 127 12.69 11.08 -12.21
C PRO A 127 13.06 10.34 -10.91
N ILE A 128 12.14 9.58 -10.33
CA ILE A 128 12.36 8.77 -9.12
C ILE A 128 12.86 7.39 -9.51
N HIS A 129 12.08 6.67 -10.33
CA HIS A 129 12.34 5.31 -10.77
C HIS A 129 12.00 5.16 -12.25
N ASN A 130 12.97 4.76 -13.03
CA ASN A 130 12.77 4.56 -14.47
C ASN A 130 12.47 3.09 -14.75
N TYR A 131 11.21 2.77 -14.94
CA TYR A 131 10.73 1.41 -15.20
C TYR A 131 11.29 0.79 -16.50
N THR A 132 11.66 1.61 -17.49
CA THR A 132 12.24 1.10 -18.74
C THR A 132 13.65 0.58 -18.54
N SER A 133 14.46 1.25 -17.72
CA SER A 133 15.85 0.84 -17.46
C SER A 133 16.00 0.07 -16.15
N GLY A 134 14.99 0.02 -15.30
CA GLY A 134 15.07 -0.55 -13.95
C GLY A 134 16.01 0.23 -13.03
N SER A 135 16.22 1.52 -13.30
CA SER A 135 17.19 2.33 -12.55
C SER A 135 16.50 3.42 -11.74
N GLY A 136 17.19 3.90 -10.71
CA GLY A 136 16.69 4.95 -9.82
C GLY A 136 16.47 4.45 -8.40
N VAL A 137 15.66 5.18 -7.67
CA VAL A 137 15.29 4.88 -6.29
C VAL A 137 14.29 3.70 -6.27
N PRO A 138 14.45 2.68 -5.43
CA PRO A 138 13.42 1.65 -5.25
C PRO A 138 12.07 2.27 -4.92
N LEU A 139 11.04 1.90 -5.67
CA LEU A 139 9.69 2.42 -5.55
C LEU A 139 8.73 1.26 -5.29
N TYR A 140 8.19 1.20 -4.08
CA TYR A 140 7.27 0.17 -3.63
C TYR A 140 5.84 0.68 -3.73
N VAL A 141 4.98 -0.02 -4.46
CA VAL A 141 3.61 0.38 -4.75
C VAL A 141 2.62 -0.62 -4.16
N ILE A 142 1.49 -0.12 -3.67
CA ILE A 142 0.28 -0.90 -3.44
C ILE A 142 -0.82 -0.36 -4.36
N ARG A 143 -1.88 -1.13 -4.58
CA ARG A 143 -3.02 -0.64 -5.34
C ARG A 143 -4.01 0.10 -4.44
N GLY A 144 -4.78 1.02 -5.04
CA GLY A 144 -5.93 1.65 -4.42
C GLY A 144 -7.24 1.12 -4.99
N ASN A 145 -8.37 1.72 -4.57
CA ASN A 145 -9.69 1.34 -5.07
C ASN A 145 -9.88 1.67 -6.56
N HIS A 146 -9.10 2.59 -7.12
CA HIS A 146 -9.10 2.89 -8.54
C HIS A 146 -8.45 1.79 -9.38
N GLU A 147 -7.56 1.00 -8.81
CA GLU A 147 -6.96 -0.18 -9.41
C GLU A 147 -7.76 -1.47 -9.12
N ASP A 148 -8.80 -1.43 -8.29
CA ASP A 148 -9.69 -2.58 -8.05
C ASP A 148 -10.91 -2.56 -9.00
N GLY A 149 -11.77 -1.57 -8.90
CA GLY A 149 -12.90 -1.37 -9.78
C GLY A 149 -14.07 -2.36 -9.62
N PRO A 150 -15.16 -2.15 -10.38
CA PRO A 150 -16.28 -3.08 -10.42
C PRO A 150 -15.93 -4.37 -11.18
N ASP A 151 -16.69 -5.45 -10.95
CA ASP A 151 -16.43 -6.82 -11.38
C ASP A 151 -15.90 -6.98 -12.81
N GLN A 152 -16.47 -6.27 -13.79
CA GLN A 152 -16.04 -6.38 -15.18
C GLN A 152 -14.69 -5.72 -15.49
N THR A 153 -14.18 -4.89 -14.59
CA THR A 153 -12.93 -4.16 -14.76
C THR A 153 -11.80 -4.68 -13.90
N VAL A 154 -12.11 -5.44 -12.83
CA VAL A 154 -11.12 -5.94 -11.85
C VAL A 154 -9.99 -6.71 -12.53
N MET A 155 -10.32 -7.72 -13.32
CA MET A 155 -9.28 -8.58 -13.92
C MET A 155 -8.39 -7.84 -14.93
N PRO A 156 -8.91 -7.03 -15.87
CA PRO A 156 -8.07 -6.25 -16.77
C PRO A 156 -7.20 -5.22 -16.06
N LEU A 157 -7.72 -4.57 -14.99
CA LEU A 157 -6.95 -3.65 -14.17
C LEU A 157 -5.86 -4.34 -13.40
N LEU A 158 -6.19 -5.44 -12.72
CA LEU A 158 -5.25 -6.23 -11.94
C LEU A 158 -4.13 -6.78 -12.82
N ASP A 159 -4.45 -7.32 -14.01
CA ASP A 159 -3.45 -7.78 -14.96
C ASP A 159 -2.53 -6.64 -15.43
N ALA A 160 -3.11 -5.47 -15.75
CA ALA A 160 -2.32 -4.30 -16.13
C ALA A 160 -1.41 -3.82 -15.01
N TYR A 161 -1.88 -3.78 -13.77
CA TYR A 161 -1.13 -3.41 -12.57
C TYR A 161 0.03 -4.39 -12.33
N LEU A 162 -0.26 -5.69 -12.23
CA LEU A 162 0.72 -6.75 -11.93
C LEU A 162 1.80 -6.91 -13.00
N THR A 163 1.48 -6.60 -14.26
CA THR A 163 2.41 -6.74 -15.38
C THR A 163 3.13 -5.44 -15.75
N SER A 164 2.88 -4.36 -15.01
CA SER A 164 3.55 -3.07 -15.19
C SER A 164 4.19 -2.57 -13.89
N VAL A 165 3.49 -1.74 -13.14
CA VAL A 165 4.04 -1.03 -11.97
C VAL A 165 4.38 -1.95 -10.79
N ALA A 166 3.67 -3.07 -10.66
CA ALA A 166 3.92 -4.05 -9.59
C ALA A 166 4.74 -5.26 -10.04
N ALA A 167 5.29 -5.24 -11.26
CA ALA A 167 6.01 -6.40 -11.82
C ALA A 167 7.19 -6.87 -10.94
N ASP A 168 7.89 -5.93 -10.31
CA ASP A 168 9.07 -6.16 -9.47
C ASP A 168 8.79 -6.12 -7.97
N MET A 169 7.50 -6.07 -7.56
CA MET A 169 7.15 -6.12 -6.14
C MET A 169 7.45 -7.50 -5.53
N PRO A 170 7.76 -7.57 -4.21
CA PRO A 170 8.08 -8.83 -3.54
C PRO A 170 6.98 -9.90 -3.69
N LEU A 171 7.41 -11.17 -3.75
CA LEU A 171 6.52 -12.33 -3.93
C LEU A 171 6.23 -13.07 -2.62
N ASN A 172 6.58 -12.50 -1.47
CA ASN A 172 6.52 -13.14 -0.16
C ASN A 172 5.20 -12.90 0.58
N GLY A 173 4.19 -12.39 -0.11
CA GLY A 173 2.84 -12.25 0.40
C GLY A 173 2.12 -13.58 0.62
N PRO A 174 0.89 -13.54 1.15
CA PRO A 174 0.05 -14.73 1.24
C PRO A 174 -0.18 -15.36 -0.15
N PRO A 175 -0.44 -16.67 -0.24
CA PRO A 175 -0.76 -17.30 -1.51
C PRO A 175 -1.95 -16.64 -2.20
N GLY A 176 -1.75 -16.19 -3.44
CA GLY A 176 -2.73 -15.45 -4.24
C GLY A 176 -2.70 -13.93 -4.06
N GLU A 177 -1.81 -13.42 -3.21
CA GLU A 177 -1.61 -11.99 -2.96
C GLU A 177 -0.18 -11.53 -3.32
N GLU A 178 0.58 -12.35 -4.04
CA GLU A 178 1.95 -12.02 -4.44
C GLU A 178 1.98 -10.70 -5.21
N ARG A 179 2.90 -9.79 -4.87
CA ARG A 179 3.02 -8.42 -5.40
C ARG A 179 1.91 -7.44 -4.99
N LEU A 180 0.87 -7.90 -4.30
CA LEU A 180 -0.21 -7.07 -3.77
C LEU A 180 -0.01 -6.84 -2.28
N THR A 181 0.11 -7.91 -1.52
CA THR A 181 0.50 -7.92 -0.10
C THR A 181 1.92 -8.46 0.00
N TYR A 182 2.82 -7.74 0.66
CA TYR A 182 4.23 -8.14 0.75
C TYR A 182 4.95 -7.44 1.90
N SER A 183 6.12 -7.95 2.25
CA SER A 183 7.02 -7.29 3.20
C SER A 183 8.45 -7.21 2.67
N PHE A 184 9.21 -6.27 3.20
CA PHE A 184 10.65 -6.19 2.98
C PHE A 184 11.34 -5.53 4.18
N THR A 185 12.65 -5.65 4.21
CA THR A 185 13.48 -4.95 5.19
C THR A 185 14.41 -3.99 4.47
N TRP A 186 14.57 -2.81 5.03
CA TRP A 186 15.54 -1.82 4.57
C TRP A 186 16.33 -1.32 5.77
N LYS A 187 17.64 -1.57 5.77
CA LYS A 187 18.49 -1.24 6.91
C LYS A 187 17.87 -1.76 8.23
N GLY A 188 17.69 -0.93 9.23
CA GLY A 188 17.11 -1.31 10.53
C GLY A 188 15.58 -1.33 10.59
N ALA A 189 14.88 -1.12 9.50
CA ALA A 189 13.42 -1.04 9.46
C ALA A 189 12.77 -2.22 8.71
N LYS A 190 11.53 -2.53 9.10
CA LYS A 190 10.63 -3.45 8.41
C LYS A 190 9.49 -2.67 7.77
N PHE A 191 9.15 -3.03 6.55
CA PHE A 191 8.03 -2.49 5.79
C PHE A 191 7.06 -3.61 5.45
N ILE A 192 5.77 -3.38 5.65
CA ILE A 192 4.68 -4.31 5.37
C ILE A 192 3.63 -3.59 4.53
N GLY A 193 3.55 -3.93 3.24
CA GLY A 193 2.51 -3.44 2.33
C GLY A 193 1.33 -4.39 2.34
N ILE A 194 0.12 -3.85 2.45
CA ILE A 194 -1.12 -4.62 2.51
C ILE A 194 -2.05 -4.25 1.37
N ASP A 195 -2.64 -5.25 0.74
CA ASP A 195 -3.77 -5.10 -0.17
C ASP A 195 -5.07 -5.22 0.63
N GLU A 196 -6.01 -4.32 0.36
CA GLU A 196 -7.28 -4.24 1.09
C GLU A 196 -8.46 -4.71 0.23
N TYR A 197 -8.22 -4.99 -1.07
CA TYR A 197 -9.27 -5.23 -2.06
C TYR A 197 -9.44 -6.69 -2.45
N LEU A 198 -8.53 -7.56 -2.05
CA LEU A 198 -8.78 -8.98 -2.11
C LEU A 198 -9.72 -9.40 -0.97
N PRO A 199 -10.69 -10.27 -1.26
CA PRO A 199 -11.64 -10.67 -0.23
C PRO A 199 -11.00 -11.61 0.80
N HIS A 200 -11.06 -11.25 2.09
CA HIS A 200 -10.72 -12.14 3.21
C HIS A 200 -12.00 -12.50 3.95
N ASP A 201 -12.22 -13.80 4.17
CA ASP A 201 -13.49 -14.33 4.71
C ASP A 201 -14.73 -13.84 3.92
N GLY A 202 -14.57 -13.68 2.61
CA GLY A 202 -15.63 -13.22 1.70
C GLY A 202 -15.94 -11.71 1.77
N LYS A 203 -15.09 -10.92 2.41
CA LYS A 203 -15.23 -9.47 2.53
C LYS A 203 -14.04 -8.77 1.89
N LYS A 204 -14.30 -7.82 1.01
CA LYS A 204 -13.33 -6.81 0.56
C LYS A 204 -13.13 -5.76 1.67
N GLU A 205 -12.26 -4.82 1.44
CA GLU A 205 -11.88 -3.76 2.37
C GLU A 205 -11.41 -4.35 3.72
N THR A 206 -10.61 -5.38 3.63
CA THR A 206 -10.04 -6.11 4.78
C THR A 206 -8.59 -6.49 4.50
N VAL A 207 -7.87 -6.86 5.54
CA VAL A 207 -6.48 -7.30 5.42
C VAL A 207 -6.36 -8.80 5.68
N ASN A 208 -5.35 -9.46 5.11
CA ASN A 208 -5.01 -10.83 5.49
C ASN A 208 -4.42 -10.85 6.91
N GLN A 209 -5.30 -10.86 7.89
CA GLN A 209 -4.95 -10.70 9.30
C GLN A 209 -3.95 -11.75 9.79
N THR A 210 -4.08 -12.99 9.32
CA THR A 210 -3.18 -14.07 9.71
C THR A 210 -1.75 -13.79 9.25
N TRP A 211 -1.59 -13.39 8.01
CA TRP A 211 -0.27 -13.08 7.45
C TRP A 211 0.31 -11.79 8.09
N VAL A 212 -0.51 -10.76 8.29
CA VAL A 212 -0.08 -9.53 8.97
C VAL A 212 0.46 -9.84 10.37
N ASN A 213 -0.25 -10.65 11.15
CA ASN A 213 0.21 -11.06 12.49
C ASN A 213 1.54 -11.83 12.43
N GLN A 214 1.68 -12.72 11.46
CA GLN A 214 2.92 -13.46 11.25
C GLN A 214 4.07 -12.51 10.91
N GLU A 215 3.86 -11.58 9.99
CA GLU A 215 4.88 -10.61 9.60
C GLU A 215 5.27 -9.68 10.74
N LEU A 216 4.31 -9.15 11.48
CA LEU A 216 4.58 -8.29 12.64
C LEU A 216 5.39 -9.01 13.73
N SER A 217 5.13 -10.32 13.96
CA SER A 217 5.83 -11.11 14.97
C SER A 217 7.20 -11.63 14.50
N THR A 218 7.43 -11.71 13.18
CA THR A 218 8.65 -12.29 12.62
C THR A 218 9.73 -11.24 12.42
N ASN A 219 10.97 -11.54 12.86
CA ASN A 219 12.13 -10.65 12.69
C ASN A 219 11.84 -9.19 13.10
N PRO A 220 11.51 -8.93 14.37
CA PRO A 220 11.20 -7.57 14.83
C PRO A 220 12.37 -6.63 14.54
N ARG A 221 12.05 -5.40 14.15
CA ARG A 221 13.01 -4.33 13.87
C ARG A 221 12.75 -3.15 14.79
N ALA A 222 13.73 -2.26 14.91
CA ALA A 222 13.57 -1.03 15.67
C ALA A 222 12.40 -0.18 15.13
N PHE A 223 12.25 -0.15 13.80
CA PHE A 223 11.12 0.53 13.15
C PHE A 223 10.31 -0.48 12.34
N THR A 224 9.01 -0.45 12.50
CA THR A 224 8.06 -1.22 11.69
C THR A 224 7.02 -0.27 11.10
N PHE A 225 7.02 -0.18 9.78
CA PHE A 225 6.08 0.63 9.02
C PHE A 225 5.12 -0.29 8.28
N VAL A 226 3.83 -0.05 8.46
CA VAL A 226 2.78 -0.72 7.67
C VAL A 226 2.19 0.31 6.72
N PHE A 227 1.89 -0.07 5.50
CA PHE A 227 1.29 0.82 4.52
C PHE A 227 0.21 0.10 3.73
N GLY A 228 -0.91 0.77 3.58
CA GLY A 228 -2.09 0.37 2.84
C GLY A 228 -2.63 1.57 2.06
N HIS A 229 -3.73 1.39 1.35
CA HIS A 229 -4.33 2.51 0.62
C HIS A 229 -5.27 3.31 1.51
N THR A 230 -6.14 2.65 2.28
CA THR A 230 -7.18 3.34 3.03
C THR A 230 -6.79 3.61 4.48
N PRO A 231 -7.23 4.72 5.07
CA PRO A 231 -7.00 4.97 6.48
C PRO A 231 -7.79 3.97 7.35
N ALA A 232 -7.17 3.49 8.43
CA ALA A 232 -7.84 2.61 9.39
C ALA A 232 -8.93 3.37 10.17
N PHE A 233 -8.66 4.61 10.52
CA PHE A 233 -9.61 5.51 11.14
C PHE A 233 -9.90 6.66 10.19
N LEU A 234 -11.18 6.84 9.86
CA LEU A 234 -11.60 7.80 8.84
C LEU A 234 -11.08 9.20 9.13
N VAL A 235 -10.50 9.78 8.11
CA VAL A 235 -10.27 11.20 7.95
C VAL A 235 -10.95 11.57 6.63
N LYS A 236 -11.90 12.51 6.67
CA LYS A 236 -12.70 12.82 5.49
C LYS A 236 -12.20 14.05 4.79
N ASP A 237 -12.17 13.97 3.48
CA ASP A 237 -12.29 15.10 2.59
C ASP A 237 -13.71 15.13 1.98
N ASP A 238 -14.07 16.17 1.21
CA ASP A 238 -15.40 16.30 0.60
C ASP A 238 -15.64 15.27 -0.54
N PHE A 239 -14.63 14.50 -0.92
CA PHE A 239 -14.69 13.49 -1.99
C PHE A 239 -14.69 12.05 -1.47
N ASP A 240 -14.85 11.86 -0.17
CA ASP A 240 -14.82 10.56 0.46
C ASP A 240 -15.88 9.60 -0.12
N ASP A 241 -15.42 8.66 -0.94
CA ASP A 241 -16.20 7.56 -1.48
C ASP A 241 -16.39 6.49 -0.39
N ARG A 242 -17.37 6.71 0.47
CA ARG A 242 -17.74 5.78 1.54
C ARG A 242 -17.96 4.38 1.00
N GLY A 243 -17.24 3.42 1.53
CA GLY A 243 -17.46 2.02 1.23
C GLY A 243 -16.30 1.29 0.56
N PHE A 244 -15.17 1.94 0.34
CA PHE A 244 -13.96 1.34 -0.23
C PHE A 244 -12.79 1.30 0.75
N ASP A 245 -13.05 1.45 2.05
CA ASP A 245 -12.02 1.55 3.09
C ASP A 245 -12.21 0.51 4.20
N ILE A 246 -11.12 0.16 4.90
CA ILE A 246 -11.15 -0.84 5.98
C ILE A 246 -12.01 -0.41 7.18
N ALA A 247 -12.37 0.85 7.29
CA ALA A 247 -13.25 1.35 8.34
C ALA A 247 -14.72 0.91 8.17
N VAL A 248 -15.12 0.41 6.98
CA VAL A 248 -16.47 -0.17 6.78
C VAL A 248 -16.67 -1.46 7.57
N HIS A 249 -15.57 -2.10 7.99
CA HIS A 249 -15.57 -3.29 8.85
C HIS A 249 -14.94 -3.01 10.22
N PRO A 250 -15.57 -2.23 11.10
CA PRO A 250 -14.93 -1.70 12.31
C PRO A 250 -14.36 -2.77 13.23
N VAL A 251 -14.97 -3.95 13.31
CA VAL A 251 -14.44 -5.06 14.11
C VAL A 251 -13.12 -5.61 13.54
N LEU A 252 -13.05 -5.77 12.21
CA LEU A 252 -11.83 -6.28 11.54
C LEU A 252 -10.73 -5.21 11.55
N ARG A 253 -11.10 -3.94 11.33
CA ARG A 253 -10.21 -2.80 11.51
C ARG A 253 -9.59 -2.76 12.91
N ASP A 254 -10.41 -2.92 13.95
CA ASP A 254 -9.93 -2.87 15.33
C ASP A 254 -8.99 -4.05 15.66
N ILE A 255 -9.24 -5.23 15.08
CA ILE A 255 -8.33 -6.39 15.18
C ILE A 255 -6.99 -6.06 14.49
N PHE A 256 -7.05 -5.50 13.28
CA PHE A 256 -5.86 -5.08 12.55
C PHE A 256 -5.06 -4.05 13.36
N TRP A 257 -5.71 -2.99 13.83
CA TRP A 257 -5.06 -1.95 14.60
C TRP A 257 -4.45 -2.46 15.90
N LYS A 258 -5.17 -3.32 16.61
CA LYS A 258 -4.67 -3.97 17.82
C LYS A 258 -3.37 -4.74 17.54
N SER A 259 -3.26 -5.42 16.41
CA SER A 259 -2.02 -6.10 16.04
C SER A 259 -0.86 -5.13 15.84
N LEU A 260 -1.10 -3.95 15.24
CA LEU A 260 -0.08 -2.91 15.10
C LEU A 260 0.41 -2.43 16.48
N VAL A 261 -0.51 -2.20 17.41
CA VAL A 261 -0.21 -1.76 18.78
C VAL A 261 0.58 -2.84 19.54
N GLU A 262 0.13 -4.08 19.52
CA GLU A 262 0.75 -5.20 20.25
C GLU A 262 2.17 -5.51 19.78
N HIS A 263 2.49 -5.19 18.52
CA HIS A 263 3.82 -5.39 17.94
C HIS A 263 4.63 -4.09 17.81
N ASN A 264 4.19 -3.01 18.45
CA ASN A 264 4.87 -1.72 18.45
C ASN A 264 5.17 -1.19 17.04
N ALA A 265 4.21 -1.29 16.12
CA ALA A 265 4.36 -0.65 14.81
C ALA A 265 4.57 0.86 14.99
N THR A 266 5.51 1.42 14.24
CA THR A 266 5.87 2.84 14.36
C THR A 266 4.80 3.72 13.74
N ALA A 267 4.35 3.35 12.54
CA ALA A 267 3.32 4.09 11.82
C ALA A 267 2.59 3.19 10.80
N TYR A 268 1.34 3.56 10.55
CA TYR A 268 0.54 3.13 9.41
C TYR A 268 0.39 4.29 8.43
N PHE A 269 0.89 4.11 7.21
CA PHE A 269 0.78 5.07 6.12
C PHE A 269 -0.37 4.69 5.20
N SER A 270 -1.17 5.66 4.80
CA SER A 270 -2.26 5.46 3.84
C SER A 270 -2.43 6.65 2.89
N GLY A 271 -3.31 6.51 1.92
CA GLY A 271 -3.77 7.51 0.97
C GLY A 271 -5.29 7.65 1.04
N HIS A 272 -5.96 7.47 -0.11
CA HIS A 272 -7.41 7.44 -0.32
C HIS A 272 -8.10 8.79 -0.12
N ALA A 273 -8.03 9.36 1.06
CA ALA A 273 -8.42 10.75 1.27
C ALA A 273 -7.35 11.67 0.66
N HIS A 274 -7.76 12.55 -0.27
CA HIS A 274 -6.83 13.39 -1.04
C HIS A 274 -6.30 14.57 -0.25
N ILE A 275 -5.90 14.31 0.98
CA ILE A 275 -5.40 15.27 1.97
C ILE A 275 -4.16 14.71 2.66
N TYR A 276 -3.51 15.55 3.44
CA TYR A 276 -2.53 15.10 4.42
C TYR A 276 -3.10 15.30 5.84
N VAL A 277 -3.17 14.22 6.58
CA VAL A 277 -3.61 14.22 7.97
C VAL A 277 -2.74 13.28 8.79
N ARG A 278 -2.36 13.69 9.98
CA ARG A 278 -1.69 12.81 10.94
C ARG A 278 -2.46 12.77 12.26
N GLY A 279 -2.61 11.58 12.78
CA GLY A 279 -3.18 11.33 14.08
C GLY A 279 -2.55 10.12 14.76
N GLU A 280 -2.84 9.97 16.03
CA GLU A 280 -2.30 8.88 16.86
C GLU A 280 -3.43 8.13 17.54
N LYS A 281 -3.28 6.81 17.62
CA LYS A 281 -4.15 5.97 18.42
C LYS A 281 -3.33 4.85 19.09
N ASP A 282 -3.41 4.78 20.43
CA ASP A 282 -2.79 3.75 21.25
C ASP A 282 -1.28 3.58 20.98
N GLY A 283 -0.58 4.71 20.72
CA GLY A 283 0.87 4.76 20.49
C GLY A 283 1.32 4.51 19.06
N VAL A 284 0.42 4.20 18.12
CA VAL A 284 0.74 4.05 16.69
C VAL A 284 0.26 5.29 15.93
N GLN A 285 1.13 5.82 15.07
CA GLN A 285 0.76 6.95 14.18
C GLN A 285 -0.01 6.43 12.97
N GLN A 286 -1.14 7.08 12.65
CA GLN A 286 -1.75 7.00 11.34
C GLN A 286 -1.40 8.26 10.55
N VAL A 287 -0.79 8.09 9.38
CA VAL A 287 -0.42 9.20 8.50
C VAL A 287 -1.08 8.98 7.14
N VAL A 288 -2.04 9.81 6.83
CA VAL A 288 -2.66 9.87 5.51
C VAL A 288 -1.86 10.84 4.66
N SER A 289 -1.31 10.37 3.55
CA SER A 289 -0.54 11.15 2.57
C SER A 289 -1.10 10.91 1.16
N GLY A 290 -2.42 11.20 1.02
CA GLY A 290 -3.20 10.96 -0.18
C GLY A 290 -3.27 12.17 -1.12
N ASN A 291 -2.44 13.16 -0.94
CA ASN A 291 -2.39 14.34 -1.78
C ASN A 291 -1.21 14.34 -2.78
N GLY A 292 -0.82 13.17 -3.26
CA GLY A 292 0.32 12.98 -4.18
C GLY A 292 0.06 13.38 -5.64
N GLY A 293 -0.99 14.16 -5.88
CA GLY A 293 -1.36 14.64 -7.21
C GLY A 293 -2.84 14.89 -7.37
N ALA A 294 -3.69 14.07 -6.79
CA ALA A 294 -5.11 14.35 -6.65
C ALA A 294 -5.30 15.48 -5.63
N ILE A 295 -6.00 16.52 -6.05
CA ILE A 295 -6.30 17.65 -5.17
C ILE A 295 -7.59 17.34 -4.43
N GLY A 296 -7.50 17.26 -3.11
CA GLY A 296 -8.65 17.12 -2.22
C GLY A 296 -9.20 18.46 -1.76
N SER A 297 -10.31 18.39 -1.06
CA SER A 297 -10.91 19.51 -0.35
C SER A 297 -10.28 19.72 1.01
N ALA A 298 -10.80 20.68 1.76
CA ALA A 298 -10.32 20.96 3.11
C ALA A 298 -10.69 19.81 4.07
N PHE A 299 -9.77 19.45 4.94
CA PHE A 299 -10.03 18.51 6.02
C PHE A 299 -11.04 19.09 7.03
N ASN A 300 -12.03 18.32 7.38
CA ASN A 300 -13.01 18.66 8.41
C ASN A 300 -12.80 17.76 9.64
N GLN A 301 -12.13 18.29 10.66
CA GLN A 301 -11.84 17.54 11.89
C GLN A 301 -13.09 17.01 12.60
N SER A 302 -14.26 17.66 12.47
CA SER A 302 -15.51 17.20 13.09
C SER A 302 -16.06 15.92 12.45
N GLU A 303 -15.55 15.54 11.29
CA GLU A 303 -15.94 14.33 10.55
C GLU A 303 -14.90 13.20 10.66
N ALA A 304 -13.77 13.45 11.31
CA ALA A 304 -12.80 12.42 11.60
C ALA A 304 -13.33 11.41 12.62
N ASP A 305 -12.84 10.16 12.55
CA ASP A 305 -13.15 9.14 13.54
C ASP A 305 -12.71 9.63 14.94
N PRO A 306 -13.62 9.69 15.92
CA PRO A 306 -13.30 10.21 17.26
C PRO A 306 -12.28 9.35 18.03
N ALA A 307 -12.02 8.11 17.57
CA ALA A 307 -11.00 7.25 18.16
C ALA A 307 -9.58 7.66 17.78
N LEU A 308 -9.41 8.44 16.70
CA LEU A 308 -8.11 8.95 16.24
C LEU A 308 -7.86 10.35 16.83
N ARG A 309 -6.81 10.49 17.60
CA ARG A 309 -6.36 11.80 18.09
C ARG A 309 -5.61 12.54 17.00
N ILE A 310 -6.28 13.47 16.34
CA ILE A 310 -5.67 14.29 15.27
C ILE A 310 -4.57 15.17 15.85
N GLU A 311 -3.39 15.10 15.26
CA GLU A 311 -2.20 15.89 15.62
C GLU A 311 -1.87 16.94 14.55
N TYR A 312 -2.25 16.67 13.29
CA TYR A 312 -2.14 17.64 12.19
C TYR A 312 -3.25 17.40 11.16
N PRO A 313 -3.89 18.43 10.59
CA PRO A 313 -3.66 19.85 10.88
C PRO A 313 -4.08 20.23 12.31
N VAL A 314 -3.45 21.25 12.84
CA VAL A 314 -3.82 21.78 14.17
C VAL A 314 -5.19 22.44 14.06
N LYS A 315 -6.04 22.22 15.07
CA LYS A 315 -7.41 22.76 15.09
C LYS A 315 -7.42 24.28 14.84
N GLY A 316 -8.14 24.68 13.79
CA GLY A 316 -8.24 26.07 13.35
C GLY A 316 -7.28 26.46 12.21
N GLU A 317 -6.38 25.55 11.78
CA GLU A 317 -5.51 25.75 10.61
C GLU A 317 -6.02 24.98 9.38
N ASP A 318 -7.28 24.65 9.34
CA ASP A 318 -7.97 23.65 8.52
C ASP A 318 -7.97 23.93 6.99
N LYS A 319 -7.17 24.84 6.52
CA LYS A 319 -7.12 25.19 5.08
C LYS A 319 -5.97 24.50 4.35
N VAL A 320 -5.93 23.17 4.38
CA VAL A 320 -4.99 22.40 3.57
C VAL A 320 -5.59 21.99 2.21
N GLY A 321 -6.76 22.52 1.86
CA GLY A 321 -7.37 22.30 0.55
C GLY A 321 -6.54 22.88 -0.60
N ASN A 322 -6.68 22.29 -1.79
CA ASN A 322 -6.00 22.69 -3.02
C ASN A 322 -4.46 22.61 -2.99
N THR A 323 -3.91 21.70 -2.18
CA THR A 323 -2.47 21.45 -2.14
C THR A 323 -2.16 19.99 -2.45
N VAL A 324 -1.02 19.76 -3.08
CA VAL A 324 -0.48 18.43 -3.28
C VAL A 324 0.90 18.32 -2.62
N GLY A 325 1.40 17.12 -2.42
CA GLY A 325 2.68 16.99 -1.74
C GLY A 325 3.09 15.55 -1.44
N TYR A 326 4.04 15.43 -0.53
CA TYR A 326 4.60 14.16 -0.07
C TYR A 326 5.19 14.32 1.33
N LEU A 327 5.42 13.20 2.00
CA LEU A 327 6.10 13.14 3.30
C LEU A 327 7.52 12.63 3.13
N VAL A 328 8.50 13.35 3.67
CA VAL A 328 9.90 12.90 3.79
C VAL A 328 10.12 12.38 5.19
N VAL A 329 10.62 11.16 5.33
CA VAL A 329 10.92 10.52 6.61
C VAL A 329 12.40 10.19 6.68
N THR A 330 13.10 10.77 7.63
CA THR A 330 14.51 10.52 7.90
C THR A 330 14.65 9.70 9.18
N VAL A 331 15.20 8.50 9.05
CA VAL A 331 15.42 7.58 10.18
C VAL A 331 16.86 7.72 10.66
N ASN A 332 17.02 7.91 11.96
CA ASN A 332 18.31 7.86 12.65
C ASN A 332 18.38 6.58 13.50
N GLU A 333 19.03 5.56 12.96
CA GLU A 333 19.16 4.26 13.63
C GLU A 333 19.99 4.34 14.91
N THR A 334 20.96 5.24 14.97
CA THR A 334 21.84 5.41 16.13
C THR A 334 21.05 5.98 17.33
N GLU A 335 20.17 6.92 17.08
CA GLU A 335 19.35 7.55 18.12
C GLU A 335 18.05 6.79 18.36
N GLY A 336 17.69 5.85 17.50
CA GLY A 336 16.38 5.16 17.55
C GLY A 336 15.22 6.13 17.32
N THR A 337 15.41 7.15 16.47
CA THR A 337 14.41 8.18 16.17
C THR A 337 14.16 8.30 14.68
N LEU A 338 13.01 8.81 14.32
CA LEU A 338 12.75 9.31 12.98
C LEU A 338 12.27 10.77 13.04
N HIS A 339 12.61 11.52 12.02
CA HIS A 339 12.12 12.86 11.80
C HIS A 339 11.39 12.93 10.47
N ALA A 340 10.17 13.46 10.46
CA ALA A 340 9.34 13.55 9.28
C ALA A 340 8.95 14.99 8.96
N VAL A 341 8.93 15.32 7.68
CA VAL A 341 8.57 16.65 7.17
C VAL A 341 7.65 16.51 5.96
N GLN A 342 6.45 17.06 6.07
CA GLN A 342 5.55 17.19 4.94
C GLN A 342 6.04 18.30 4.00
N LYS A 343 6.12 17.99 2.72
CA LYS A 343 6.41 18.96 1.63
C LYS A 343 5.11 19.27 0.90
N ILE A 344 4.75 20.53 0.86
CA ILE A 344 3.49 21.01 0.29
C ILE A 344 3.79 21.83 -0.95
N TYR A 345 3.15 21.48 -2.05
CA TYR A 345 3.12 22.24 -3.29
C TYR A 345 1.76 22.91 -3.46
N THR A 346 1.77 24.20 -3.73
CA THR A 346 0.57 24.98 -4.03
C THR A 346 0.53 25.20 -5.54
N PRO A 347 -0.40 24.56 -6.26
CA PRO A 347 -0.45 24.62 -7.73
C PRO A 347 -0.66 26.03 -8.31
N GLU A 348 -1.47 26.86 -7.65
CA GLU A 348 -1.84 28.20 -8.13
C GLU A 348 -0.61 29.11 -8.29
N ASN A 349 0.32 29.07 -7.36
CA ASN A 349 1.52 29.91 -7.38
C ASN A 349 2.82 29.14 -7.62
N LYS A 350 2.73 27.82 -7.81
CA LYS A 350 3.84 26.90 -8.08
C LYS A 350 4.94 26.96 -7.01
N THR A 351 4.56 27.11 -5.75
CA THR A 351 5.51 27.23 -4.63
C THR A 351 5.52 25.97 -3.76
N TRP A 352 6.69 25.68 -3.20
CA TRP A 352 6.91 24.66 -2.21
C TRP A 352 7.09 25.27 -0.82
N ARG A 353 6.53 24.62 0.18
CA ARG A 353 6.77 24.93 1.60
C ARG A 353 6.77 23.66 2.43
N ASP A 354 7.31 23.73 3.62
CA ASP A 354 7.15 22.69 4.61
C ASP A 354 5.82 22.87 5.36
N GLY A 355 5.18 21.72 5.65
CA GLY A 355 3.97 21.63 6.45
C GLY A 355 4.26 21.01 7.82
N ASP A 356 3.60 19.87 8.10
CA ASP A 356 3.80 19.13 9.33
C ASP A 356 5.25 18.71 9.55
N ARG A 357 5.69 18.78 10.81
CA ARG A 357 7.01 18.32 11.25
C ARG A 357 6.85 17.56 12.57
N PHE A 358 7.31 16.33 12.61
CA PHE A 358 7.23 15.54 13.81
C PHE A 358 8.45 14.62 13.97
N THR A 359 8.66 14.16 15.20
CA THR A 359 9.70 13.19 15.53
C THR A 359 9.06 12.06 16.32
N LEU A 360 9.38 10.82 15.97
CA LEU A 360 8.95 9.63 16.69
C LEU A 360 10.16 8.87 17.21
N SER A 361 9.97 8.16 18.33
CA SER A 361 10.86 7.08 18.75
C SER A 361 10.55 5.80 17.98
N HIS A 362 11.40 4.79 18.09
CA HIS A 362 11.17 3.47 17.52
C HIS A 362 9.88 2.77 18.01
N THR A 363 9.34 3.22 19.15
CA THR A 363 8.05 2.72 19.68
C THR A 363 6.83 3.48 19.13
N GLY A 364 6.99 4.35 18.16
CA GLY A 364 5.92 5.18 17.62
C GLY A 364 5.53 6.37 18.50
N ALA A 365 6.02 6.45 19.74
CA ALA A 365 5.71 7.57 20.62
C ALA A 365 6.30 8.89 20.10
N ALA A 366 5.46 9.91 20.01
CA ALA A 366 5.88 11.25 19.61
C ALA A 366 6.85 11.84 20.63
N ILE A 367 7.97 12.37 20.15
CA ILE A 367 8.92 13.12 20.97
C ILE A 367 8.55 14.60 20.84
N PRO A 368 8.32 15.31 21.95
CA PRO A 368 8.03 16.73 21.89
C PRO A 368 9.14 17.47 21.14
N VAL A 369 8.77 18.21 20.11
CA VAL A 369 9.70 19.12 19.41
C VAL A 369 10.04 20.23 20.40
N THR A 370 11.19 20.13 21.06
CA THR A 370 11.75 21.27 21.77
C THR A 370 11.95 22.38 20.74
N GLN A 371 11.26 23.51 20.93
CA GLN A 371 11.36 24.64 20.01
C GLN A 371 12.85 24.98 19.84
N VAL A 372 13.35 24.78 18.62
CA VAL A 372 14.67 25.33 18.25
C VAL A 372 14.51 26.84 18.35
N PRO A 373 15.31 27.55 19.15
CA PRO A 373 15.26 29.00 19.20
C PRO A 373 15.47 29.54 17.78
N LYS A 374 14.65 30.54 17.41
CA LYS A 374 14.71 31.23 16.12
C LYS A 374 16.07 31.90 15.90
#